data_cded0df7d9168dedaf002f27d53b9231
#
_entry.id   cded0df7d9168dedaf002f27d53b9231
#
_cell.length_a   1.000
_cell.length_b   1.000
_cell.length_c   1.000
_cell.angle_alpha   90.00
_cell.angle_beta   90.00
_cell.angle_gamma   90.00
#
_symmetry.space_group_name_H-M   'P 1'
#
loop_
_entity.id
_entity.type
_entity.pdbx_description
1 polymer ?
#
loop_
_entity_poly.entity_id
_entity_poly.type
_entity_poly.pdbx_seq_one_letter_code
_entity_poly.pdbx_strand_id
1 'polypeptide(L)'
;LEENRVPTDISLRATASVTKASDPDEDKIKDANIFVFSSDGFMERSEFINGDRCSLPLVKGRDYDIFVCVNFGYRLNIRSLDEIMALEFHLAYPDDYSTGMPMCGYVRGARAGNDIEICLKRLMAAIKLNIDRSRLDKDVTMNVHSISIGNCPKRCRVFSESKVNAHEECFSVGFSRGNAECSALNHGLENGKSAEIVLYMLENLQGMFPREISDDSDKVF
;
A
#
# COMPACT_ATOMS: atom_id res chain seq x y z
N LEU A 1 -15.11 -31.03 24.85
CA LEU A 1 -16.23 -30.35 24.20
C LEU A 1 -15.73 -29.84 22.87
N GLU A 2 -16.15 -30.47 21.76
CA GLU A 2 -15.93 -29.96 20.43
C GLU A 2 -16.67 -28.62 20.31
N GLU A 3 -15.91 -27.52 20.16
CA GLU A 3 -16.48 -26.22 19.91
C GLU A 3 -17.20 -26.23 18.55
N ASN A 4 -18.48 -25.87 18.53
CA ASN A 4 -19.27 -25.80 17.31
C ASN A 4 -18.73 -24.70 16.38
N ARG A 5 -17.99 -25.09 15.36
CA ARG A 5 -17.42 -24.18 14.35
C ARG A 5 -18.35 -24.07 13.16
N VAL A 6 -18.50 -22.85 12.66
CA VAL A 6 -19.29 -22.52 11.48
C VAL A 6 -18.41 -21.88 10.42
N PRO A 7 -18.66 -22.14 9.14
CA PRO A 7 -17.97 -21.43 8.06
C PRO A 7 -18.28 -19.94 8.16
N THR A 8 -17.26 -19.13 8.01
CA THR A 8 -17.31 -17.68 8.02
C THR A 8 -16.62 -17.19 6.76
N ASP A 9 -17.38 -16.61 5.85
CA ASP A 9 -16.88 -16.20 4.55
C ASP A 9 -16.30 -14.78 4.64
N ILE A 10 -15.04 -14.65 4.19
CA ILE A 10 -14.29 -13.40 4.19
C ILE A 10 -14.04 -13.01 2.75
N SER A 11 -14.43 -11.79 2.39
CA SER A 11 -14.15 -11.17 1.10
C SER A 11 -13.34 -9.88 1.28
N LEU A 12 -12.37 -9.66 0.42
CA LEU A 12 -11.45 -8.55 0.46
C LEU A 12 -11.72 -7.61 -0.72
N ARG A 13 -11.78 -6.31 -0.44
CA ARG A 13 -12.02 -5.31 -1.47
C ARG A 13 -11.08 -4.12 -1.30
N ALA A 14 -10.34 -3.79 -2.36
CA ALA A 14 -9.56 -2.57 -2.37
C ALA A 14 -10.47 -1.34 -2.30
N THR A 15 -10.12 -0.36 -1.48
CA THR A 15 -10.81 0.92 -1.46
C THR A 15 -10.55 1.66 -2.77
N ALA A 16 -11.61 2.17 -3.40
CA ALA A 16 -11.49 2.91 -4.64
C ALA A 16 -10.50 4.07 -4.49
N SER A 17 -9.60 4.22 -5.46
CA SER A 17 -8.70 5.37 -5.52
C SER A 17 -9.49 6.65 -5.73
N VAL A 18 -9.14 7.71 -5.02
CA VAL A 18 -9.73 9.05 -5.19
C VAL A 18 -9.27 9.66 -6.54
N THR A 19 -8.18 9.17 -7.12
CA THR A 19 -7.66 9.59 -8.42
C THR A 19 -8.28 8.75 -9.53
N LYS A 20 -8.93 9.40 -10.50
CA LYS A 20 -9.64 8.78 -11.65
C LYS A 20 -8.74 8.00 -12.63
N ALA A 21 -7.47 7.80 -12.35
CA ALA A 21 -6.51 7.11 -13.20
C ALA A 21 -5.74 6.07 -12.38
N SER A 22 -6.46 5.12 -11.79
CA SER A 22 -5.84 3.90 -11.29
C SER A 22 -5.70 2.91 -12.45
N ASP A 23 -4.51 2.33 -12.57
CA ASP A 23 -4.31 1.15 -13.39
C ASP A 23 -5.25 0.05 -12.84
N PRO A 24 -6.01 -0.67 -13.69
CA PRO A 24 -6.86 -1.78 -13.25
C PRO A 24 -6.11 -2.84 -12.44
N ASP A 25 -4.80 -2.96 -12.63
CA ASP A 25 -3.96 -3.89 -11.88
C ASP A 25 -3.61 -3.42 -10.44
N GLU A 26 -3.80 -2.13 -10.12
CA GLU A 26 -3.54 -1.60 -8.76
C GLU A 26 -4.48 -2.18 -7.70
N ASP A 27 -5.69 -2.57 -8.08
CA ASP A 27 -6.71 -3.11 -7.18
C ASP A 27 -6.64 -4.64 -7.08
N LYS A 28 -5.77 -5.27 -7.85
CA LYS A 28 -5.68 -6.73 -7.91
C LYS A 28 -5.05 -7.31 -6.66
N ILE A 29 -5.77 -8.23 -6.04
CA ILE A 29 -5.31 -8.99 -4.89
C ILE A 29 -4.74 -10.31 -5.41
N LYS A 30 -3.42 -10.50 -5.26
CA LYS A 30 -2.72 -11.72 -5.68
C LYS A 30 -2.61 -12.72 -4.53
N ASP A 31 -2.26 -12.23 -3.35
CA ASP A 31 -2.14 -13.01 -2.13
C ASP A 31 -2.69 -12.22 -0.93
N ALA A 32 -3.07 -12.95 0.12
CA ALA A 32 -3.52 -12.35 1.36
C ALA A 32 -3.06 -13.16 2.58
N ASN A 33 -2.53 -12.46 3.57
CA ASN A 33 -2.31 -12.94 4.93
C ASN A 33 -3.50 -12.50 5.78
N ILE A 34 -4.18 -13.45 6.41
CA ILE A 34 -5.37 -13.23 7.22
C ILE A 34 -5.09 -13.70 8.64
N PHE A 35 -5.27 -12.84 9.62
CA PHE A 35 -5.05 -13.11 11.04
C PHE A 35 -6.34 -12.88 11.79
N VAL A 36 -6.80 -13.91 12.50
CA VAL A 36 -8.04 -13.90 13.27
C VAL A 36 -7.71 -13.99 14.76
N PHE A 37 -8.08 -12.98 15.51
CA PHE A 37 -7.92 -12.89 16.94
C PHE A 37 -9.27 -12.98 17.64
N SER A 38 -9.33 -13.69 18.79
CA SER A 38 -10.47 -13.62 19.70
C SER A 38 -10.56 -12.23 20.34
N SER A 39 -11.71 -11.92 20.94
CA SER A 39 -11.91 -10.68 21.70
C SER A 39 -10.91 -10.48 22.84
N ASP A 40 -10.31 -11.56 23.33
CA ASP A 40 -9.28 -11.56 24.37
C ASP A 40 -7.87 -11.36 23.82
N GLY A 41 -7.72 -11.14 22.50
CA GLY A 41 -6.45 -10.88 21.82
C GLY A 41 -5.63 -12.13 21.50
N PHE A 42 -6.15 -13.34 21.73
CA PHE A 42 -5.48 -14.58 21.36
C PHE A 42 -5.67 -14.87 19.88
N MET A 43 -4.58 -15.31 19.22
CA MET A 43 -4.66 -15.75 17.83
C MET A 43 -5.42 -17.08 17.72
N GLU A 44 -6.51 -17.07 16.98
CA GLU A 44 -7.32 -18.26 16.68
C GLU A 44 -6.89 -18.91 15.36
N ARG A 45 -6.55 -18.09 14.38
CA ARG A 45 -6.12 -18.53 13.04
C ARG A 45 -5.18 -17.57 12.36
N SER A 46 -4.31 -18.15 11.51
CA SER A 46 -3.48 -17.43 10.57
C SER A 46 -3.48 -18.19 9.25
N GLU A 47 -3.98 -17.56 8.19
CA GLU A 47 -4.06 -18.16 6.86
C GLU A 47 -3.32 -17.30 5.83
N PHE A 48 -2.75 -17.98 4.83
CA PHE A 48 -2.18 -17.35 3.64
C PHE A 48 -2.86 -17.94 2.42
N ILE A 49 -3.51 -17.10 1.64
CA ILE A 49 -4.33 -17.49 0.49
C ILE A 49 -3.89 -16.78 -0.78
N ASN A 50 -4.22 -17.35 -1.93
CA ASN A 50 -4.13 -16.70 -3.24
C ASN A 50 -5.52 -16.18 -3.60
N GLY A 51 -5.61 -14.86 -3.87
CA GLY A 51 -6.85 -14.20 -4.23
C GLY A 51 -7.52 -13.45 -3.06
N ASP A 52 -8.79 -13.13 -3.22
CA ASP A 52 -9.54 -12.15 -2.46
C ASP A 52 -10.64 -12.74 -1.56
N ARG A 53 -10.76 -14.06 -1.48
CA ARG A 53 -11.82 -14.74 -0.71
C ARG A 53 -11.34 -15.99 -0.01
N CYS A 54 -11.89 -16.24 1.18
CA CYS A 54 -11.74 -17.51 1.88
C CYS A 54 -12.92 -17.78 2.79
N SER A 55 -13.06 -19.02 3.23
CA SER A 55 -14.02 -19.45 4.25
C SER A 55 -13.26 -20.08 5.41
N LEU A 56 -13.44 -19.55 6.61
CA LEU A 56 -12.73 -20.01 7.81
C LEU A 56 -13.71 -20.60 8.81
N PRO A 57 -13.43 -21.80 9.37
CA PRO A 57 -14.23 -22.37 10.44
C PRO A 57 -13.94 -21.67 11.77
N LEU A 58 -14.85 -20.80 12.20
CA LEU A 58 -14.78 -20.06 13.47
C LEU A 58 -15.84 -20.55 14.46
N VAL A 59 -15.61 -20.33 15.75
CA VAL A 59 -16.52 -20.81 16.80
C VAL A 59 -17.82 -20.00 16.78
N LYS A 60 -18.94 -20.68 16.58
CA LYS A 60 -20.27 -20.07 16.51
C LYS A 60 -20.57 -19.22 17.75
N GLY A 61 -21.07 -18.02 17.50
CA GLY A 61 -21.48 -17.12 18.56
C GLY A 61 -20.37 -16.27 19.17
N ARG A 62 -19.13 -16.43 18.74
CA ARG A 62 -18.01 -15.56 19.14
C ARG A 62 -17.79 -14.42 18.14
N ASP A 63 -17.23 -13.35 18.62
CA ASP A 63 -16.80 -12.22 17.84
C ASP A 63 -15.27 -12.22 17.72
N TYR A 64 -14.75 -11.76 16.60
CA TYR A 64 -13.32 -11.81 16.26
C TYR A 64 -12.84 -10.48 15.71
N ASP A 65 -11.58 -10.18 15.98
CA ASP A 65 -10.83 -9.12 15.29
C ASP A 65 -10.04 -9.76 14.15
N ILE A 66 -10.25 -9.30 12.91
CA ILE A 66 -9.63 -9.86 11.72
C ILE A 66 -8.76 -8.79 11.07
N PHE A 67 -7.48 -9.10 10.88
CA PHE A 67 -6.49 -8.24 10.23
C PHE A 67 -6.03 -8.90 8.94
N VAL A 68 -5.84 -8.11 7.89
CA VAL A 68 -5.47 -8.59 6.57
C VAL A 68 -4.36 -7.75 5.98
N CYS A 69 -3.35 -8.43 5.41
CA CYS A 69 -2.30 -7.83 4.59
C CYS A 69 -2.29 -8.51 3.24
N VAL A 70 -2.35 -7.76 2.14
CA VAL A 70 -2.38 -8.31 0.79
C VAL A 70 -1.21 -7.84 -0.05
N ASN A 71 -0.82 -8.66 -1.02
CA ASN A 71 0.26 -8.41 -1.97
C ASN A 71 1.64 -8.25 -1.31
N PHE A 72 1.89 -8.99 -0.23
CA PHE A 72 3.21 -9.06 0.39
C PHE A 72 4.12 -10.10 -0.28
N GLY A 73 3.53 -11.04 -1.06
CA GLY A 73 4.24 -12.07 -1.80
C GLY A 73 4.74 -13.23 -0.96
N TYR A 74 4.53 -13.22 0.36
CA TYR A 74 4.95 -14.27 1.26
C TYR A 74 4.07 -14.37 2.50
N ARG A 75 4.10 -15.53 3.15
CA ARG A 75 3.39 -15.74 4.41
C ARG A 75 4.10 -15.02 5.55
N LEU A 76 3.34 -14.16 6.26
CA LEU A 76 3.80 -13.49 7.47
C LEU A 76 3.71 -14.43 8.68
N ASN A 77 4.71 -14.39 9.55
CA ASN A 77 4.73 -15.16 10.79
C ASN A 77 4.39 -14.24 11.97
N ILE A 78 3.11 -13.99 12.18
CA ILE A 78 2.56 -13.21 13.29
C ILE A 78 1.95 -14.17 14.31
N ARG A 79 2.16 -13.91 15.61
CA ARG A 79 1.71 -14.76 16.71
C ARG A 79 0.86 -14.03 17.74
N SER A 80 0.91 -12.71 17.77
CA SER A 80 0.19 -11.90 18.76
C SER A 80 -0.38 -10.61 18.15
N LEU A 81 -1.31 -10.01 18.86
CA LEU A 81 -1.86 -8.70 18.49
C LEU A 81 -0.78 -7.60 18.53
N ASP A 82 0.14 -7.67 19.48
CA ASP A 82 1.26 -6.71 19.57
C ASP A 82 2.17 -6.79 18.34
N GLU A 83 2.46 -8.02 17.86
CA GLU A 83 3.27 -8.22 16.65
C GLU A 83 2.57 -7.65 15.41
N ILE A 84 1.25 -7.83 15.27
CA ILE A 84 0.52 -7.27 14.12
C ILE A 84 0.46 -5.75 14.18
N MET A 85 0.30 -5.17 15.36
CA MET A 85 0.30 -3.71 15.54
C MET A 85 1.71 -3.10 15.35
N ALA A 86 2.76 -3.88 15.56
CA ALA A 86 4.15 -3.49 15.30
C ALA A 86 4.61 -3.78 13.87
N LEU A 87 3.77 -4.43 13.05
CA LEU A 87 4.14 -4.85 11.70
C LEU A 87 4.52 -3.65 10.83
N GLU A 88 5.66 -3.78 10.17
CA GLU A 88 6.16 -2.83 9.19
C GLU A 88 6.22 -3.48 7.81
N PHE A 89 5.84 -2.74 6.79
CA PHE A 89 6.11 -3.08 5.40
C PHE A 89 7.42 -2.41 4.99
N HIS A 90 8.31 -3.17 4.36
CA HIS A 90 9.60 -2.70 3.89
C HIS A 90 9.67 -2.85 2.37
N LEU A 91 9.93 -1.73 1.68
CA LEU A 91 10.13 -1.68 0.24
C LEU A 91 11.64 -1.70 -0.04
N ALA A 92 12.13 -2.81 -0.59
CA ALA A 92 13.56 -2.98 -0.84
C ALA A 92 14.08 -2.05 -1.94
N TYR A 93 13.28 -1.86 -3.00
CA TYR A 93 13.57 -0.99 -4.14
C TYR A 93 12.38 -0.08 -4.46
N PRO A 94 12.61 1.10 -5.05
CA PRO A 94 11.57 2.08 -5.32
C PRO A 94 10.42 1.59 -6.20
N ASP A 95 10.68 0.63 -7.06
CA ASP A 95 9.80 0.10 -8.10
C ASP A 95 9.47 -1.41 -7.93
N ASP A 96 9.76 -1.96 -6.74
CA ASP A 96 9.49 -3.37 -6.45
C ASP A 96 8.02 -3.61 -6.07
N TYR A 97 7.15 -3.64 -7.08
CA TYR A 97 5.73 -3.99 -6.95
C TYR A 97 5.39 -5.32 -7.64
N SER A 98 6.35 -6.19 -7.80
CA SER A 98 6.16 -7.49 -8.48
C SER A 98 5.07 -8.34 -7.85
N THR A 99 4.88 -8.21 -6.53
CA THR A 99 3.80 -8.86 -5.77
C THR A 99 2.45 -8.17 -5.90
N GLY A 100 2.39 -6.97 -6.48
CA GLY A 100 1.22 -6.11 -6.58
C GLY A 100 1.26 -4.97 -5.56
N MET A 101 0.26 -4.09 -5.59
CA MET A 101 0.15 -2.96 -4.67
C MET A 101 -0.10 -3.46 -3.25
N PRO A 102 0.78 -3.20 -2.26
CA PRO A 102 0.57 -3.64 -0.88
C PRO A 102 -0.59 -2.88 -0.25
N MET A 103 -1.50 -3.63 0.38
CA MET A 103 -2.67 -3.08 1.05
C MET A 103 -2.89 -3.75 2.39
N CYS A 104 -3.61 -3.08 3.29
CA CYS A 104 -4.03 -3.64 4.57
C CYS A 104 -5.46 -3.23 4.91
N GLY A 105 -6.09 -4.01 5.76
CA GLY A 105 -7.40 -3.72 6.31
C GLY A 105 -7.69 -4.54 7.55
N TYR A 106 -8.68 -4.13 8.31
CA TYR A 106 -9.12 -4.88 9.49
C TYR A 106 -10.59 -4.64 9.76
N VAL A 107 -11.19 -5.56 10.47
CA VAL A 107 -12.51 -5.43 11.07
C VAL A 107 -12.43 -5.91 12.51
N ARG A 108 -13.13 -5.22 13.42
CA ARG A 108 -13.22 -5.60 14.83
C ARG A 108 -14.62 -6.07 15.15
N GLY A 109 -14.71 -7.06 16.04
CA GLY A 109 -15.97 -7.60 16.49
C GLY A 109 -16.78 -8.31 15.41
N ALA A 110 -16.13 -8.92 14.43
CA ALA A 110 -16.79 -9.66 13.37
C ALA A 110 -17.40 -10.96 13.89
N ARG A 111 -18.70 -11.17 13.66
CA ARG A 111 -19.45 -12.33 14.14
C ARG A 111 -19.20 -13.56 13.31
N ALA A 112 -18.83 -14.68 13.96
CA ALA A 112 -18.67 -15.96 13.29
C ALA A 112 -19.99 -16.42 12.61
N GLY A 113 -19.88 -16.90 11.37
CA GLY A 113 -21.00 -17.38 10.55
C GLY A 113 -21.65 -16.30 9.69
N ASN A 114 -21.20 -15.04 9.76
CA ASN A 114 -21.63 -13.98 8.85
C ASN A 114 -20.68 -13.87 7.65
N ASP A 115 -21.18 -13.28 6.57
CA ASP A 115 -20.35 -12.81 5.48
C ASP A 115 -19.63 -11.52 5.92
N ILE A 116 -18.30 -11.51 5.82
CA ILE A 116 -17.47 -10.40 6.28
C ILE A 116 -16.76 -9.80 5.07
N GLU A 117 -17.05 -8.54 4.75
CA GLU A 117 -16.28 -7.77 3.77
C GLU A 117 -15.26 -6.89 4.50
N ILE A 118 -13.98 -6.98 4.10
CA ILE A 118 -12.90 -6.16 4.63
C ILE A 118 -12.42 -5.21 3.53
N CYS A 119 -12.60 -3.91 3.78
CA CYS A 119 -12.09 -2.86 2.91
C CYS A 119 -10.59 -2.65 3.16
N LEU A 120 -9.80 -2.68 2.07
CA LEU A 120 -8.36 -2.57 2.11
C LEU A 120 -7.90 -1.16 1.73
N LYS A 121 -7.00 -0.58 2.53
CA LYS A 121 -6.30 0.68 2.26
C LYS A 121 -4.93 0.35 1.66
N ARG A 122 -4.52 1.06 0.60
CA ARG A 122 -3.16 0.96 0.05
C ARG A 122 -2.14 1.55 1.03
N LEU A 123 -0.97 0.90 1.11
CA LEU A 123 0.18 1.40 1.87
C LEU A 123 1.00 2.42 1.07
N MET A 124 0.66 2.63 -0.19
CA MET A 124 1.39 3.50 -1.09
C MET A 124 0.49 4.64 -1.59
N ALA A 125 1.10 5.81 -1.73
CA ALA A 125 0.54 6.97 -2.38
C ALA A 125 1.00 7.03 -3.84
N ALA A 126 0.11 7.41 -4.75
CA ALA A 126 0.43 7.70 -6.14
C ALA A 126 0.60 9.20 -6.36
N ILE A 127 1.71 9.61 -6.96
CA ILE A 127 1.97 10.96 -7.41
C ILE A 127 1.88 10.98 -8.93
N LYS A 128 0.90 11.71 -9.43
CA LYS A 128 0.65 11.88 -10.86
C LYS A 128 1.24 13.19 -11.33
N LEU A 129 2.24 13.11 -12.21
CA LEU A 129 2.84 14.26 -12.84
C LEU A 129 2.35 14.39 -14.26
N ASN A 130 1.78 15.55 -14.59
CA ASN A 130 1.40 15.89 -15.95
C ASN A 130 2.34 17.00 -16.44
N ILE A 131 3.10 16.71 -17.49
CA ILE A 131 4.01 17.65 -18.13
C ILE A 131 3.32 18.17 -19.38
N ASP A 132 2.98 19.46 -19.38
CA ASP A 132 2.26 20.14 -20.47
C ASP A 132 3.19 21.14 -21.18
N ARG A 133 3.40 20.91 -22.48
CA ARG A 133 4.16 21.80 -23.36
C ARG A 133 3.27 22.67 -24.26
N SER A 134 1.98 22.71 -24.05
CA SER A 134 1.03 23.39 -24.93
C SER A 134 1.27 24.90 -25.09
N ARG A 135 2.01 25.49 -24.12
CA ARG A 135 2.37 26.92 -24.13
C ARG A 135 3.74 27.21 -24.74
N LEU A 136 4.49 26.18 -25.13
CA LEU A 136 5.76 26.35 -25.80
C LEU A 136 5.53 26.62 -27.30
N ASP A 137 6.42 27.40 -27.91
CA ASP A 137 6.43 27.61 -29.34
C ASP A 137 6.68 26.30 -30.09
N LYS A 138 6.24 26.20 -31.32
CA LYS A 138 6.24 24.95 -32.11
C LYS A 138 7.64 24.43 -32.41
N ASP A 139 8.62 25.32 -32.44
CA ASP A 139 10.03 25.04 -32.69
C ASP A 139 10.83 24.71 -31.41
N VAL A 140 10.20 24.79 -30.24
CA VAL A 140 10.83 24.41 -28.97
C VAL A 140 10.64 22.92 -28.71
N THR A 141 11.75 22.21 -28.59
CA THR A 141 11.76 20.81 -28.18
C THR A 141 11.93 20.71 -26.65
N MET A 142 11.08 19.92 -26.01
CA MET A 142 11.18 19.60 -24.60
C MET A 142 11.65 18.17 -24.43
N ASN A 143 12.70 17.96 -23.65
CA ASN A 143 13.23 16.63 -23.34
C ASN A 143 13.48 16.51 -21.83
N VAL A 144 12.78 15.58 -21.19
CA VAL A 144 12.91 15.28 -19.77
C VAL A 144 14.04 14.26 -19.58
N HIS A 145 15.06 14.63 -18.82
CA HIS A 145 16.20 13.77 -18.55
C HIS A 145 16.04 12.89 -17.31
N SER A 146 15.35 13.39 -16.30
CA SER A 146 15.08 12.67 -15.07
C SER A 146 13.89 13.27 -14.33
N ILE A 147 13.22 12.45 -13.57
CA ILE A 147 12.22 12.82 -12.56
C ILE A 147 12.61 12.08 -11.29
N SER A 148 12.69 12.79 -10.17
CA SER A 148 13.06 12.20 -8.90
C SER A 148 12.30 12.86 -7.75
N ILE A 149 11.77 12.05 -6.85
CA ILE A 149 11.20 12.46 -5.57
C ILE A 149 12.12 11.91 -4.50
N GLY A 150 12.79 12.79 -3.78
CA GLY A 150 13.69 12.42 -2.69
C GLY A 150 12.97 12.16 -1.37
N ASN A 151 13.72 11.64 -0.40
CA ASN A 151 13.24 11.40 0.97
C ASN A 151 12.01 10.50 1.08
N CYS A 152 11.84 9.56 0.14
CA CYS A 152 10.77 8.58 0.21
C CYS A 152 11.13 7.51 1.24
N PRO A 153 10.26 7.21 2.23
CA PRO A 153 10.55 6.21 3.24
C PRO A 153 10.59 4.81 2.62
N LYS A 154 11.51 3.98 3.11
CA LYS A 154 11.58 2.55 2.75
C LYS A 154 10.64 1.68 3.58
N ARG A 155 10.18 2.18 4.72
CA ARG A 155 9.30 1.46 5.66
C ARG A 155 8.08 2.26 6.01
N CYS A 156 6.97 1.58 6.23
CA CYS A 156 5.78 2.16 6.86
C CYS A 156 5.14 1.15 7.82
N ARG A 157 4.46 1.66 8.85
CA ARG A 157 3.60 0.86 9.71
C ARG A 157 2.34 0.43 8.97
N VAL A 158 1.97 -0.83 9.12
CA VAL A 158 0.84 -1.40 8.38
C VAL A 158 -0.50 -1.02 9.04
N PHE A 159 -0.60 -1.16 10.37
CA PHE A 159 -1.86 -0.96 11.12
C PHE A 159 -1.82 0.19 12.12
N SER A 160 -0.75 0.93 12.18
CA SER A 160 -0.57 2.04 13.12
C SER A 160 -0.24 3.33 12.36
N GLU A 161 -0.85 4.43 12.77
CA GLU A 161 -0.51 5.78 12.28
C GLU A 161 0.74 6.37 12.94
N SER A 162 1.46 5.58 13.75
CA SER A 162 2.68 6.06 14.39
C SER A 162 3.77 6.27 13.35
N LYS A 163 4.49 7.38 13.50
CA LYS A 163 5.63 7.71 12.65
C LYS A 163 6.68 6.60 12.70
N VAL A 164 7.19 6.21 11.53
CA VAL A 164 8.46 5.50 11.42
C VAL A 164 9.54 6.56 11.28
N ASN A 165 10.63 6.43 12.01
CA ASN A 165 11.75 7.35 11.87
C ASN A 165 12.44 7.09 10.53
N ALA A 166 12.17 7.94 9.54
CA ALA A 166 12.61 7.74 8.16
C ALA A 166 14.03 8.25 7.89
N HIS A 167 14.67 8.94 8.82
CA HIS A 167 16.00 9.52 8.61
C HIS A 167 17.07 8.50 8.24
N GLU A 168 16.93 7.26 8.67
CA GLU A 168 17.91 6.22 8.45
C GLU A 168 17.69 5.39 7.18
N GLU A 169 16.47 5.40 6.62
CA GLU A 169 16.11 4.54 5.49
C GLU A 169 15.17 5.23 4.49
N CYS A 170 15.74 6.16 3.74
CA CYS A 170 15.08 6.80 2.61
C CYS A 170 15.77 6.47 1.29
N PHE A 171 15.06 6.62 0.20
CA PHE A 171 15.58 6.55 -1.16
C PHE A 171 14.87 7.56 -2.06
N SER A 172 15.32 7.68 -3.29
CA SER A 172 14.64 8.48 -4.30
C SER A 172 13.81 7.59 -5.20
N VAL A 173 12.57 8.00 -5.48
CA VAL A 173 11.66 7.36 -6.43
C VAL A 173 11.66 8.17 -7.71
N GLY A 174 11.78 7.52 -8.85
CA GLY A 174 11.71 8.19 -10.14
C GLY A 174 12.44 7.46 -11.25
N PHE A 175 12.63 8.17 -12.36
CA PHE A 175 13.21 7.65 -13.58
C PHE A 175 14.38 8.52 -14.05
N SER A 176 15.37 7.91 -14.67
CA SER A 176 16.51 8.58 -15.27
C SER A 176 16.61 8.30 -16.77
N ARG A 177 17.46 9.04 -17.44
CA ARG A 177 17.75 8.85 -18.86
C ARG A 177 18.17 7.41 -19.16
N GLY A 178 17.55 6.81 -20.15
CA GLY A 178 17.76 5.40 -20.55
C GLY A 178 16.74 4.42 -19.98
N ASN A 179 15.88 4.85 -19.07
CA ASN A 179 14.74 4.08 -18.60
C ASN A 179 13.61 4.07 -19.64
N ALA A 180 12.86 2.99 -19.71
CA ALA A 180 11.74 2.84 -20.64
C ALA A 180 10.64 3.88 -20.40
N GLU A 181 10.36 4.18 -19.13
CA GLU A 181 9.37 5.17 -18.70
C GLU A 181 9.79 6.59 -19.10
N CYS A 182 11.07 6.95 -18.96
CA CYS A 182 11.58 8.24 -19.40
C CYS A 182 11.51 8.38 -20.93
N SER A 183 11.79 7.29 -21.66
CA SER A 183 11.67 7.24 -23.11
C SER A 183 10.22 7.37 -23.57
N ALA A 184 9.27 6.69 -22.91
CA ALA A 184 7.84 6.78 -23.20
C ALA A 184 7.29 8.19 -22.93
N LEU A 185 7.71 8.83 -21.83
CA LEU A 185 7.36 10.20 -21.51
C LEU A 185 7.81 11.19 -22.58
N ASN A 186 9.07 11.10 -23.02
CA ASN A 186 9.61 11.96 -24.09
C ASN A 186 8.93 11.73 -25.43
N HIS A 187 8.66 10.46 -25.78
CA HIS A 187 7.90 10.14 -26.97
C HIS A 187 6.48 10.72 -26.95
N GLY A 188 5.83 10.70 -25.78
CA GLY A 188 4.53 11.35 -25.57
C GLY A 188 4.61 12.87 -25.77
N LEU A 189 5.69 13.53 -25.29
CA LEU A 189 5.91 14.95 -25.45
C LEU A 189 6.27 15.37 -26.88
N GLU A 190 6.95 14.51 -27.64
CA GLU A 190 7.24 14.76 -29.06
C GLU A 190 5.97 14.70 -29.93
N ASN A 191 5.12 13.71 -29.68
CA ASN A 191 3.94 13.45 -30.51
C ASN A 191 2.67 14.12 -30.01
N GLY A 192 2.68 14.65 -28.76
CA GLY A 192 1.55 15.32 -28.11
C GLY A 192 1.92 16.66 -27.50
N LYS A 193 0.96 17.27 -26.87
CA LYS A 193 1.14 18.51 -26.11
C LYS A 193 1.42 18.27 -24.63
N SER A 194 1.11 17.09 -24.13
CA SER A 194 1.31 16.69 -22.73
C SER A 194 1.62 15.21 -22.63
N ALA A 195 2.34 14.85 -21.58
CA ALA A 195 2.57 13.47 -21.20
C ALA A 195 2.45 13.34 -19.67
N GLU A 196 2.03 12.16 -19.24
CA GLU A 196 1.75 11.87 -17.85
C GLU A 196 2.63 10.73 -17.35
N ILE A 197 3.02 10.80 -16.09
CA ILE A 197 3.74 9.75 -15.40
C ILE A 197 3.21 9.61 -13.98
N VAL A 198 3.12 8.37 -13.50
CA VAL A 198 2.71 8.06 -12.14
C VAL A 198 3.88 7.45 -11.39
N LEU A 199 4.14 7.97 -10.20
CA LEU A 199 5.15 7.49 -9.27
C LEU A 199 4.47 7.04 -7.99
N TYR A 200 4.94 5.91 -7.42
CA TYR A 200 4.41 5.38 -6.18
C TYR A 200 5.46 5.48 -5.07
N MET A 201 5.02 5.83 -3.88
CA MET A 201 5.85 5.88 -2.68
C MET A 201 5.06 5.41 -1.46
N LEU A 202 5.75 4.88 -0.46
CA LEU A 202 5.11 4.60 0.82
C LEU A 202 4.62 5.89 1.46
N GLU A 203 3.52 5.79 2.23
CA GLU A 203 2.97 6.93 2.97
C GLU A 203 4.05 7.54 3.86
N ASN A 204 4.29 8.84 3.69
CA ASN A 204 5.26 9.59 4.45
C ASN A 204 4.52 10.48 5.46
N LEU A 205 4.47 10.04 6.71
CA LEU A 205 3.82 10.77 7.80
C LEU A 205 4.72 11.81 8.46
N GLN A 206 5.97 11.94 8.01
CA GLN A 206 6.89 12.97 8.50
C GLN A 206 6.44 14.35 7.98
N GLY A 207 6.61 15.36 8.80
CA GLY A 207 6.21 16.72 8.41
C GLY A 207 4.72 17.06 8.58
N MET A 208 3.89 16.15 9.04
CA MET A 208 2.48 16.48 9.40
C MET A 208 2.38 17.46 10.58
N PHE A 209 3.47 17.73 11.31
CA PHE A 209 3.52 18.62 12.45
C PHE A 209 4.58 19.71 12.28
N PRO A 210 4.38 20.66 11.35
CA PRO A 210 5.39 21.68 11.03
C PRO A 210 5.72 22.62 12.21
N ARG A 211 4.90 22.67 13.27
CA ARG A 211 5.13 23.50 14.45
C ARG A 211 6.14 22.96 15.43
N GLU A 212 6.46 21.67 15.38
CA GLU A 212 7.40 20.99 16.27
C GLU A 212 8.75 20.71 15.62
N ILE A 213 8.89 20.98 14.33
CA ILE A 213 10.12 20.73 13.58
C ILE A 213 11.02 21.96 13.78
N SER A 214 12.03 21.83 14.62
CA SER A 214 13.04 22.86 14.87
C SER A 214 14.22 22.78 13.91
N ASP A 215 14.33 21.70 13.12
CA ASP A 215 15.43 21.42 12.21
C ASP A 215 14.92 21.12 10.79
N ASP A 216 15.59 21.70 9.78
CA ASP A 216 15.26 21.49 8.37
C ASP A 216 15.46 20.05 7.91
N SER A 217 16.21 19.24 8.66
CA SER A 217 16.39 17.80 8.38
C SER A 217 15.09 16.98 8.46
N ASP A 218 14.08 17.48 9.18
CA ASP A 218 12.78 16.81 9.35
C ASP A 218 11.74 17.21 8.31
N LYS A 219 12.08 18.16 7.43
CA LYS A 219 11.18 18.55 6.35
C LYS A 219 11.32 17.58 5.18
N VAL A 220 10.26 16.84 4.94
CA VAL A 220 10.13 15.99 3.75
C VAL A 220 9.22 16.71 2.76
N PHE A 221 9.77 17.08 1.63
CA PHE A 221 9.07 17.72 0.51
C PHE A 221 8.69 16.67 -0.52
#